data_99538429f0c8a74e7c7e7dca61dc7a05
#
_entry.id   99538429f0c8a74e7c7e7dca61dc7a05
#
_cell.length_a   1.000
_cell.length_b   1.000
_cell.length_c   1.000
_cell.angle_alpha   90.00
_cell.angle_beta   90.00
_cell.angle_gamma   90.00
#
_symmetry.space_group_name_H-M   'P 1'
#
loop_
_entity.id
_entity.type
_entity.pdbx_description
1 polymer ?
#
loop_
_entity_poly.entity_id
_entity_poly.type
_entity_poly.pdbx_seq_one_letter_code
_entity_poly.pdbx_strand_id
1 'polypeptide(L)'
;MRTSGEKLRSILQQAARLIYLKGFDGTSMQDIADACGMTKAGLYHHIATKEAMLLAIMHYGMDLFEERVMGPVKDIADPLARLKATLANNVRLVTLDSTKEVTIILHEHSTLTGDAKAEINARKKQYVQFLERSFEEAMAKGQIRKVDATLAAFSFLGTVLWTYKWYRSDGALSPEQLADGIGDLFFNGLMP
;
A
#
# COMPACT_ATOMS: atom_id res chain seq x y z
N MET A 1 6.99 -12.72 -26.43
CA MET A 1 7.87 -13.09 -25.28
C MET A 1 7.70 -12.00 -24.23
N ARG A 2 7.40 -12.35 -22.97
CA ARG A 2 7.38 -11.35 -21.87
C ARG A 2 8.80 -10.84 -21.63
N THR A 3 8.97 -9.54 -21.36
CA THR A 3 10.27 -8.97 -20.99
C THR A 3 10.72 -9.55 -19.63
N SER A 4 12.02 -9.47 -19.33
CA SER A 4 12.57 -9.93 -18.03
C SER A 4 11.86 -9.23 -16.84
N GLY A 5 11.52 -7.94 -16.98
CA GLY A 5 10.79 -7.17 -15.97
C GLY A 5 9.35 -7.63 -15.76
N GLU A 6 8.63 -7.93 -16.84
CA GLU A 6 7.26 -8.46 -16.75
C GLU A 6 7.21 -9.83 -16.09
N LYS A 7 8.22 -10.67 -16.35
CA LYS A 7 8.34 -11.99 -15.73
C LYS A 7 8.59 -11.86 -14.22
N LEU A 8 9.51 -11.00 -13.80
CA LEU A 8 9.78 -10.73 -12.38
C LEU A 8 8.52 -10.21 -11.69
N ARG A 9 7.82 -9.24 -12.27
CA ARG A 9 6.56 -8.71 -11.73
C ARG A 9 5.52 -9.83 -11.52
N SER A 10 5.35 -10.72 -12.51
CA SER A 10 4.44 -11.86 -12.38
C SER A 10 4.84 -12.81 -11.25
N ILE A 11 6.14 -13.06 -11.05
CA ILE A 11 6.65 -13.86 -9.92
C ILE A 11 6.32 -13.19 -8.59
N LEU A 12 6.58 -11.89 -8.44
CA LEU A 12 6.29 -11.14 -7.21
C LEU A 12 4.79 -11.18 -6.87
N GLN A 13 3.90 -11.06 -7.87
CA GLN A 13 2.46 -11.14 -7.67
C GLN A 13 2.01 -12.52 -7.17
N GLN A 14 2.50 -13.60 -7.78
CA GLN A 14 2.17 -14.96 -7.31
C GLN A 14 2.73 -15.23 -5.91
N ALA A 15 3.96 -14.80 -5.63
CA ALA A 15 4.57 -14.93 -4.32
C ALA A 15 3.78 -14.13 -3.24
N ALA A 16 3.41 -12.89 -3.53
CA ALA A 16 2.60 -12.06 -2.64
C ALA A 16 1.25 -12.71 -2.32
N ARG A 17 0.58 -13.29 -3.35
CA ARG A 17 -0.68 -14.02 -3.15
C ARG A 17 -0.51 -15.22 -2.21
N LEU A 18 0.54 -16.02 -2.39
CA LEU A 18 0.79 -17.18 -1.53
C LEU A 18 1.11 -16.75 -0.09
N ILE A 19 1.97 -15.75 0.08
CA ILE A 19 2.33 -15.22 1.40
C ILE A 19 1.11 -14.60 2.09
N TYR A 20 0.25 -13.90 1.36
CA TYR A 20 -1.00 -13.37 1.91
C TYR A 20 -1.92 -14.50 2.45
N LEU A 21 -1.98 -15.64 1.76
CA LEU A 21 -2.88 -16.74 2.12
C LEU A 21 -2.31 -17.66 3.22
N LYS A 22 -1.00 -17.92 3.22
CA LYS A 22 -0.33 -18.93 4.07
C LYS A 22 0.60 -18.31 5.13
N GLY A 23 0.84 -16.99 5.09
CA GLY A 23 1.89 -16.31 5.83
C GLY A 23 3.27 -16.53 5.20
N PHE A 24 4.24 -15.70 5.61
CA PHE A 24 5.62 -15.82 5.12
C PHE A 24 6.21 -17.18 5.48
N ASP A 25 6.14 -17.59 6.75
CA ASP A 25 6.73 -18.86 7.21
C ASP A 25 6.07 -20.09 6.56
N GLY A 26 4.77 -20.04 6.31
CA GLY A 26 4.00 -21.11 5.66
C GLY A 26 4.18 -21.23 4.15
N THR A 27 4.98 -20.34 3.51
CA THR A 27 5.23 -20.33 2.07
C THR A 27 6.67 -20.74 1.77
N SER A 28 6.89 -21.74 0.92
CA SER A 28 8.22 -22.16 0.48
C SER A 28 8.57 -21.60 -0.92
N MET A 29 9.88 -21.55 -1.24
CA MET A 29 10.34 -21.23 -2.61
C MET A 29 9.86 -22.25 -3.63
N GLN A 30 9.58 -23.49 -3.23
CA GLN A 30 8.98 -24.49 -4.12
C GLN A 30 7.53 -24.14 -4.43
N ASP A 31 6.71 -23.79 -3.42
CA ASP A 31 5.32 -23.36 -3.64
C ASP A 31 5.24 -22.20 -4.65
N ILE A 32 6.17 -21.23 -4.52
CA ILE A 32 6.23 -20.07 -5.43
C ILE A 32 6.62 -20.51 -6.85
N ALA A 33 7.62 -21.39 -6.99
CA ALA A 33 8.03 -21.90 -8.29
C ALA A 33 6.88 -22.64 -8.99
N ASP A 34 6.19 -23.51 -8.27
CA ASP A 34 5.04 -24.26 -8.76
C ASP A 34 3.89 -23.34 -9.21
N ALA A 35 3.57 -22.33 -8.39
CA ALA A 35 2.55 -21.33 -8.73
C ALA A 35 2.92 -20.47 -9.96
N CYS A 36 4.21 -20.31 -10.23
CA CYS A 36 4.72 -19.60 -11.41
C CYS A 36 4.90 -20.51 -12.65
N GLY A 37 4.65 -21.81 -12.54
CA GLY A 37 4.86 -22.79 -13.60
C GLY A 37 6.34 -22.92 -14.00
N MET A 38 7.27 -22.84 -13.02
CA MET A 38 8.71 -22.88 -13.25
C MET A 38 9.41 -23.83 -12.28
N THR A 39 10.64 -24.22 -12.63
CA THR A 39 11.46 -25.02 -11.71
C THR A 39 11.98 -24.14 -10.56
N LYS A 40 12.28 -24.76 -9.40
CA LYS A 40 12.90 -24.07 -8.27
C LYS A 40 14.23 -23.42 -8.66
N ALA A 41 15.06 -24.10 -9.46
CA ALA A 41 16.29 -23.53 -10.01
C ALA A 41 16.02 -22.31 -10.90
N GLY A 42 14.98 -22.34 -11.73
CA GLY A 42 14.55 -21.22 -12.54
C GLY A 42 14.10 -20.00 -11.68
N LEU A 43 13.43 -20.23 -10.55
CA LEU A 43 13.07 -19.17 -9.62
C LEU A 43 14.31 -18.53 -8.98
N TYR A 44 15.30 -19.33 -8.55
CA TYR A 44 16.53 -18.83 -7.95
C TYR A 44 17.39 -17.99 -8.90
N HIS A 45 17.25 -18.13 -10.21
CA HIS A 45 17.85 -17.20 -11.19
C HIS A 45 17.28 -15.78 -11.12
N HIS A 46 16.05 -15.63 -10.58
CA HIS A 46 15.41 -14.31 -10.43
C HIS A 46 15.61 -13.73 -9.04
N ILE A 47 15.51 -14.55 -7.99
CA ILE A 47 15.57 -14.11 -6.59
C ILE A 47 16.26 -15.18 -5.75
N ALA A 48 17.33 -14.79 -5.07
CA ALA A 48 18.25 -15.71 -4.42
C ALA A 48 17.72 -16.34 -3.11
N THR A 49 16.88 -15.63 -2.35
CA THR A 49 16.35 -16.10 -1.06
C THR A 49 14.88 -15.74 -0.88
N LYS A 50 14.23 -16.35 0.10
CA LYS A 50 12.84 -16.05 0.45
C LYS A 50 12.71 -14.66 1.08
N GLU A 51 13.71 -14.21 1.84
CA GLU A 51 13.79 -12.87 2.41
C GLU A 51 13.97 -11.81 1.31
N ALA A 52 14.82 -12.08 0.32
CA ALA A 52 14.97 -11.22 -0.86
C ALA A 52 13.66 -11.15 -1.68
N MET A 53 12.90 -12.25 -1.74
CA MET A 53 11.56 -12.27 -2.34
C MET A 53 10.61 -11.35 -1.59
N LEU A 54 10.56 -11.44 -0.25
CA LEU A 54 9.71 -10.60 0.58
C LEU A 54 10.07 -9.11 0.41
N LEU A 55 11.35 -8.78 0.45
CA LEU A 55 11.83 -7.41 0.24
C LEU A 55 11.42 -6.88 -1.14
N ALA A 56 11.60 -7.69 -2.19
CA ALA A 56 11.22 -7.30 -3.55
C ALA A 56 9.70 -7.11 -3.70
N ILE A 57 8.87 -7.93 -3.03
CA ILE A 57 7.42 -7.75 -2.97
C ILE A 57 7.07 -6.43 -2.29
N MET A 58 7.71 -6.11 -1.16
CA MET A 58 7.47 -4.86 -0.44
C MET A 58 7.89 -3.63 -1.25
N HIS A 59 9.02 -3.67 -1.94
CA HIS A 59 9.43 -2.62 -2.85
C HIS A 59 8.41 -2.43 -3.96
N TYR A 60 8.00 -3.50 -4.61
CA TYR A 60 6.98 -3.44 -5.67
C TYR A 60 5.66 -2.86 -5.16
N GLY A 61 5.23 -3.24 -3.95
CA GLY A 61 4.04 -2.66 -3.31
C GLY A 61 4.20 -1.16 -3.01
N MET A 62 5.39 -0.72 -2.57
CA MET A 62 5.68 0.70 -2.35
C MET A 62 5.73 1.48 -3.68
N ASP A 63 6.26 0.87 -4.75
CA ASP A 63 6.27 1.49 -6.09
C ASP A 63 4.84 1.69 -6.61
N LEU A 64 3.98 0.66 -6.47
CA LEU A 64 2.54 0.78 -6.80
C LEU A 64 1.85 1.88 -6.00
N PHE A 65 2.21 2.00 -4.72
CA PHE A 65 1.68 3.03 -3.85
C PHE A 65 2.12 4.43 -4.31
N GLU A 66 3.40 4.62 -4.61
CA GLU A 66 3.92 5.88 -5.13
C GLU A 66 3.29 6.24 -6.48
N GLU A 67 3.18 5.26 -7.39
CA GLU A 67 2.58 5.47 -8.72
C GLU A 67 1.09 5.82 -8.63
N ARG A 68 0.32 5.10 -7.81
CA ARG A 68 -1.16 5.18 -7.83
C ARG A 68 -1.74 6.12 -6.78
N VAL A 69 -1.03 6.37 -5.68
CA VAL A 69 -1.51 7.24 -4.60
C VAL A 69 -0.79 8.58 -4.60
N MET A 70 0.53 8.57 -4.50
CA MET A 70 1.33 9.78 -4.32
C MET A 70 1.49 10.58 -5.62
N GLY A 71 1.82 9.90 -6.72
CA GLY A 71 2.07 10.53 -8.01
C GLY A 71 0.91 11.41 -8.50
N PRO A 72 -0.34 10.90 -8.51
CA PRO A 72 -1.48 11.67 -8.98
C PRO A 72 -1.83 12.92 -8.16
N VAL A 73 -1.37 13.00 -6.91
CA VAL A 73 -1.76 14.09 -5.99
C VAL A 73 -0.67 15.10 -5.70
N LYS A 74 0.58 14.84 -6.12
CA LYS A 74 1.75 15.68 -5.79
C LYS A 74 1.62 17.12 -6.29
N ASP A 75 0.93 17.34 -7.42
CA ASP A 75 0.78 18.63 -8.07
C ASP A 75 -0.55 19.33 -7.68
N ILE A 76 -1.36 18.75 -6.79
CA ILE A 76 -2.59 19.38 -6.29
C ILE A 76 -2.22 20.46 -5.28
N ALA A 77 -2.36 21.73 -5.66
CA ALA A 77 -1.96 22.89 -4.87
C ALA A 77 -2.86 23.12 -3.63
N ASP A 78 -4.14 22.76 -3.71
CA ASP A 78 -5.05 22.86 -2.57
C ASP A 78 -4.88 21.68 -1.61
N PRO A 79 -4.48 21.92 -0.31
CA PRO A 79 -4.13 20.83 0.59
C PRO A 79 -5.33 19.98 0.98
N LEU A 80 -6.55 20.54 1.12
CA LEU A 80 -7.74 19.76 1.43
C LEU A 80 -8.15 18.88 0.24
N ALA A 81 -8.11 19.42 -0.98
CA ALA A 81 -8.36 18.64 -2.20
C ALA A 81 -7.30 17.54 -2.37
N ARG A 82 -6.02 17.84 -2.06
CA ARG A 82 -4.94 16.86 -2.07
C ARG A 82 -5.19 15.72 -1.07
N LEU A 83 -5.58 16.02 0.16
CA LEU A 83 -5.92 15.01 1.18
C LEU A 83 -7.10 14.14 0.75
N LYS A 84 -8.18 14.75 0.23
CA LYS A 84 -9.36 14.01 -0.27
C LYS A 84 -8.99 13.08 -1.43
N ALA A 85 -8.22 13.56 -2.39
CA ALA A 85 -7.74 12.75 -3.52
C ALA A 85 -6.80 11.62 -3.05
N THR A 86 -5.92 11.89 -2.06
CA THR A 86 -5.06 10.89 -1.46
C THR A 86 -5.89 9.78 -0.79
N LEU A 87 -6.94 10.13 -0.04
CA LEU A 87 -7.85 9.17 0.58
C LEU A 87 -8.51 8.28 -0.49
N ALA A 88 -9.09 8.89 -1.51
CA ALA A 88 -9.77 8.15 -2.58
C ALA A 88 -8.82 7.18 -3.31
N ASN A 89 -7.59 7.63 -3.62
CA ASN A 89 -6.59 6.80 -4.26
C ASN A 89 -6.13 5.63 -3.36
N ASN A 90 -5.98 5.86 -2.05
CA ASN A 90 -5.68 4.79 -1.09
C ASN A 90 -6.79 3.74 -1.05
N VAL A 91 -8.05 4.17 -0.91
CA VAL A 91 -9.20 3.24 -0.88
C VAL A 91 -9.22 2.42 -2.16
N ARG A 92 -9.09 3.05 -3.33
CA ARG A 92 -9.01 2.32 -4.61
C ARG A 92 -7.87 1.31 -4.62
N LEU A 93 -6.67 1.70 -4.18
CA LEU A 93 -5.52 0.81 -4.17
C LEU A 93 -5.73 -0.41 -3.29
N VAL A 94 -6.26 -0.25 -2.07
CA VAL A 94 -6.44 -1.37 -1.12
C VAL A 94 -7.68 -2.23 -1.41
N THR A 95 -8.62 -1.75 -2.22
CA THR A 95 -9.81 -2.51 -2.63
C THR A 95 -9.61 -3.31 -3.92
N LEU A 96 -8.54 -3.07 -4.67
CA LEU A 96 -8.21 -3.86 -5.86
C LEU A 96 -7.69 -5.25 -5.44
N ASP A 97 -8.35 -6.30 -5.90
CA ASP A 97 -7.97 -7.69 -5.61
C ASP A 97 -6.55 -8.06 -6.05
N SER A 98 -5.98 -7.30 -6.97
CA SER A 98 -4.65 -7.53 -7.54
C SER A 98 -3.49 -6.93 -6.75
N THR A 99 -3.72 -6.29 -5.60
CA THR A 99 -2.67 -5.55 -4.85
C THR A 99 -2.36 -6.18 -3.50
N LYS A 100 -2.21 -7.51 -3.47
CA LYS A 100 -1.77 -8.22 -2.25
C LYS A 100 -0.39 -7.77 -1.78
N GLU A 101 0.45 -7.27 -2.68
CA GLU A 101 1.77 -6.71 -2.41
C GLU A 101 1.69 -5.54 -1.41
N VAL A 102 0.70 -4.67 -1.57
CA VAL A 102 0.46 -3.56 -0.63
C VAL A 102 0.05 -4.08 0.74
N THR A 103 -0.77 -5.13 0.79
CA THR A 103 -1.20 -5.76 2.03
C THR A 103 -0.04 -6.42 2.78
N ILE A 104 0.91 -7.03 2.07
CA ILE A 104 2.13 -7.63 2.64
C ILE A 104 2.96 -6.60 3.41
N ILE A 105 3.05 -5.35 2.93
CA ILE A 105 3.76 -4.27 3.62
C ILE A 105 3.19 -4.04 5.03
N LEU A 106 1.90 -4.27 5.23
CA LEU A 106 1.22 -4.06 6.51
C LEU A 106 1.39 -5.26 7.46
N HIS A 107 1.42 -6.48 6.93
CA HIS A 107 1.41 -7.70 7.74
C HIS A 107 2.80 -8.26 8.03
N GLU A 108 3.67 -8.28 7.03
CA GLU A 108 4.94 -9.02 7.09
C GLU A 108 6.15 -8.12 7.40
N HIS A 109 5.93 -6.84 7.75
CA HIS A 109 7.02 -5.90 7.99
C HIS A 109 7.91 -6.29 9.19
N SER A 110 7.39 -7.07 10.15
CA SER A 110 8.16 -7.56 11.29
C SER A 110 9.17 -8.64 10.91
N THR A 111 8.94 -9.33 9.80
CA THR A 111 9.80 -10.40 9.28
C THR A 111 11.12 -9.87 8.71
N LEU A 112 11.12 -8.63 8.18
CA LEU A 112 12.35 -7.97 7.73
C LEU A 112 13.20 -7.51 8.91
N THR A 113 14.52 -7.61 8.77
CA THR A 113 15.51 -7.15 9.76
C THR A 113 16.60 -6.30 9.09
N GLY A 114 17.44 -5.66 9.90
CA GLY A 114 18.60 -4.90 9.40
C GLY A 114 18.24 -3.80 8.38
N ASP A 115 19.09 -3.67 7.36
CA ASP A 115 18.99 -2.62 6.34
C ASP A 115 17.73 -2.71 5.52
N ALA A 116 17.27 -3.93 5.19
CA ALA A 116 16.02 -4.15 4.46
C ALA A 116 14.80 -3.55 5.19
N LYS A 117 14.72 -3.74 6.52
CA LYS A 117 13.68 -3.14 7.34
C LYS A 117 13.79 -1.61 7.39
N ALA A 118 15.02 -1.11 7.52
CA ALA A 118 15.28 0.33 7.57
C ALA A 118 14.84 1.01 6.27
N GLU A 119 15.11 0.41 5.12
CA GLU A 119 14.76 0.92 3.80
C GLU A 119 13.23 1.02 3.62
N ILE A 120 12.48 -0.03 3.92
CA ILE A 120 11.01 -0.02 3.84
C ILE A 120 10.43 0.99 4.84
N ASN A 121 10.96 1.07 6.05
CA ASN A 121 10.49 2.04 7.05
C ASN A 121 10.77 3.48 6.62
N ALA A 122 11.88 3.76 5.94
CA ALA A 122 12.17 5.09 5.40
C ALA A 122 11.11 5.53 4.38
N ARG A 123 10.72 4.66 3.45
CA ARG A 123 9.64 4.93 2.48
C ARG A 123 8.28 5.15 3.18
N LYS A 124 7.93 4.32 4.17
CA LYS A 124 6.71 4.53 4.97
C LYS A 124 6.71 5.88 5.68
N LYS A 125 7.85 6.26 6.28
CA LYS A 125 8.01 7.54 6.96
C LYS A 125 7.82 8.73 6.02
N GLN A 126 8.32 8.66 4.79
CA GLN A 126 8.12 9.71 3.79
C GLN A 126 6.63 9.94 3.50
N TYR A 127 5.84 8.86 3.46
CA TYR A 127 4.41 9.00 3.26
C TYR A 127 3.69 9.63 4.46
N VAL A 128 4.03 9.21 5.68
CA VAL A 128 3.49 9.84 6.89
C VAL A 128 3.80 11.34 6.91
N GLN A 129 5.04 11.71 6.61
CA GLN A 129 5.46 13.12 6.54
C GLN A 129 4.74 13.91 5.44
N PHE A 130 4.42 13.29 4.32
CA PHE A 130 3.59 13.92 3.28
C PHE A 130 2.18 14.21 3.79
N LEU A 131 1.55 13.27 4.51
CA LEU A 131 0.23 13.49 5.12
C LEU A 131 0.29 14.59 6.19
N GLU A 132 1.24 14.51 7.11
CA GLU A 132 1.43 15.53 8.18
C GLU A 132 1.51 16.94 7.58
N ARG A 133 2.40 17.15 6.59
CA ARG A 133 2.52 18.44 5.90
C ARG A 133 1.21 18.87 5.23
N SER A 134 0.50 17.95 4.59
CA SER A 134 -0.77 18.26 3.94
C SER A 134 -1.85 18.68 4.95
N PHE A 135 -1.88 18.06 6.13
CA PHE A 135 -2.76 18.47 7.23
C PHE A 135 -2.35 19.84 7.81
N GLU A 136 -1.07 20.09 8.03
CA GLU A 136 -0.55 21.39 8.50
C GLU A 136 -0.90 22.53 7.55
N GLU A 137 -0.72 22.31 6.25
CA GLU A 137 -1.09 23.29 5.21
C GLU A 137 -2.60 23.56 5.19
N ALA A 138 -3.44 22.52 5.32
CA ALA A 138 -4.90 22.68 5.36
C ALA A 138 -5.35 23.44 6.63
N MET A 139 -4.72 23.19 7.78
CA MET A 139 -4.95 23.94 9.02
C MET A 139 -4.51 25.41 8.87
N ALA A 140 -3.35 25.66 8.27
CA ALA A 140 -2.84 27.02 8.04
C ALA A 140 -3.76 27.83 7.12
N LYS A 141 -4.46 27.20 6.17
CA LYS A 141 -5.46 27.81 5.31
C LYS A 141 -6.87 27.90 5.94
N GLY A 142 -7.05 27.41 7.17
CA GLY A 142 -8.37 27.38 7.83
C GLY A 142 -9.38 26.43 7.20
N GLN A 143 -8.93 25.51 6.34
CA GLN A 143 -9.80 24.55 5.65
C GLN A 143 -10.26 23.40 6.57
N ILE A 144 -9.52 23.15 7.63
CA ILE A 144 -9.85 22.19 8.68
C ILE A 144 -9.55 22.82 10.06
N ARG A 145 -10.20 22.31 11.09
CA ARG A 145 -9.92 22.71 12.49
C ARG A 145 -8.49 22.36 12.89
N LYS A 146 -7.95 23.06 13.87
CA LYS A 146 -6.63 22.74 14.45
C LYS A 146 -6.69 21.39 15.17
N VAL A 147 -5.81 20.50 14.77
CA VAL A 147 -5.58 19.16 15.34
C VAL A 147 -4.08 18.88 15.34
N ASP A 148 -3.63 17.89 16.09
CA ASP A 148 -2.27 17.38 15.94
C ASP A 148 -2.11 16.71 14.57
N ALA A 149 -1.10 17.10 13.80
CA ALA A 149 -0.91 16.62 12.43
C ALA A 149 -0.56 15.13 12.37
N THR A 150 0.20 14.64 13.34
CA THR A 150 0.56 13.22 13.46
C THR A 150 -0.68 12.40 13.79
N LEU A 151 -1.51 12.86 14.75
CA LEU A 151 -2.77 12.19 15.07
C LEU A 151 -3.70 12.14 13.84
N ALA A 152 -3.83 13.24 13.10
CA ALA A 152 -4.64 13.30 11.89
C ALA A 152 -4.12 12.32 10.82
N ALA A 153 -2.80 12.28 10.57
CA ALA A 153 -2.18 11.38 9.61
C ALA A 153 -2.39 9.90 9.98
N PHE A 154 -2.20 9.51 11.24
CA PHE A 154 -2.42 8.12 11.66
C PHE A 154 -3.90 7.74 11.73
N SER A 155 -4.81 8.67 12.07
CA SER A 155 -6.25 8.45 11.97
C SER A 155 -6.67 8.21 10.52
N PHE A 156 -6.15 9.01 9.58
CA PHE A 156 -6.33 8.84 8.15
C PHE A 156 -5.85 7.45 7.69
N LEU A 157 -4.63 7.08 8.04
CA LEU A 157 -4.06 5.77 7.69
C LEU A 157 -4.88 4.62 8.28
N GLY A 158 -5.28 4.70 9.55
CA GLY A 158 -6.11 3.69 10.19
C GLY A 158 -7.44 3.49 9.47
N THR A 159 -8.07 4.58 9.04
CA THR A 159 -9.35 4.53 8.31
C THR A 159 -9.21 3.84 6.96
N VAL A 160 -8.22 4.22 6.15
CA VAL A 160 -8.09 3.69 4.78
C VAL A 160 -7.42 2.31 4.74
N LEU A 161 -6.37 2.10 5.54
CA LEU A 161 -5.62 0.85 5.49
C LEU A 161 -6.37 -0.34 6.10
N TRP A 162 -7.31 -0.10 7.02
CA TRP A 162 -8.15 -1.17 7.56
C TRP A 162 -9.21 -1.69 6.58
N THR A 163 -9.51 -0.92 5.53
CA THR A 163 -10.56 -1.21 4.54
C THR A 163 -10.37 -2.59 3.89
N TYR A 164 -9.14 -3.02 3.58
CA TYR A 164 -8.88 -4.33 2.96
C TYR A 164 -9.33 -5.53 3.83
N LYS A 165 -9.56 -5.34 5.12
CA LYS A 165 -10.02 -6.41 6.03
C LYS A 165 -11.50 -6.75 5.91
N TRP A 166 -12.31 -5.76 5.62
CA TRP A 166 -13.77 -5.91 5.63
C TRP A 166 -14.44 -5.61 4.30
N TYR A 167 -13.79 -4.87 3.42
CA TYR A 167 -14.36 -4.60 2.10
C TYR A 167 -14.43 -5.88 1.27
N ARG A 168 -15.57 -6.02 0.56
CA ARG A 168 -15.84 -7.13 -0.35
C ARG A 168 -16.18 -6.57 -1.72
N SER A 169 -15.50 -7.02 -2.77
CA SER A 169 -15.73 -6.59 -4.16
C SER A 169 -17.07 -7.05 -4.73
N ASP A 170 -17.66 -8.08 -4.10
CA ASP A 170 -19.03 -8.58 -4.39
C ASP A 170 -20.10 -7.92 -3.50
N GLY A 171 -19.74 -6.94 -2.68
CA GLY A 171 -20.64 -6.21 -1.78
C GLY A 171 -21.43 -5.10 -2.47
N ALA A 172 -22.24 -4.38 -1.67
CA ALA A 172 -23.16 -3.34 -2.17
C ALA A 172 -22.46 -2.05 -2.63
N LEU A 173 -21.22 -1.77 -2.18
CA LEU A 173 -20.49 -0.54 -2.47
C LEU A 173 -19.38 -0.78 -3.47
N SER A 174 -19.33 0.03 -4.55
CA SER A 174 -18.16 0.10 -5.41
C SER A 174 -16.97 0.74 -4.68
N PRO A 175 -15.72 0.55 -5.15
CA PRO A 175 -14.54 1.24 -4.59
C PRO A 175 -14.70 2.77 -4.56
N GLU A 176 -15.37 3.36 -5.55
CA GLU A 176 -15.64 4.79 -5.64
C GLU A 176 -16.64 5.23 -4.56
N GLN A 177 -17.77 4.55 -4.46
CA GLN A 177 -18.78 4.83 -3.42
C GLN A 177 -18.19 4.67 -2.02
N LEU A 178 -17.33 3.68 -1.83
CA LEU A 178 -16.63 3.47 -0.57
C LEU A 178 -15.67 4.62 -0.27
N ALA A 179 -14.87 5.05 -1.26
CA ALA A 179 -13.94 6.17 -1.10
C ALA A 179 -14.66 7.47 -0.76
N ASP A 180 -15.77 7.75 -1.45
CA ASP A 180 -16.60 8.93 -1.20
C ASP A 180 -17.22 8.88 0.21
N GLY A 181 -17.79 7.75 0.60
CA GLY A 181 -18.40 7.59 1.93
C GLY A 181 -17.38 7.68 3.07
N ILE A 182 -16.20 7.04 2.94
CA ILE A 182 -15.12 7.16 3.93
C ILE A 182 -14.60 8.60 3.98
N GLY A 183 -14.44 9.24 2.82
CA GLY A 183 -14.00 10.63 2.72
C GLY A 183 -14.97 11.59 3.40
N ASP A 184 -16.27 11.42 3.16
CA ASP A 184 -17.31 12.21 3.79
C ASP A 184 -17.28 12.06 5.33
N LEU A 185 -17.28 10.83 5.82
CA LEU A 185 -17.21 10.56 7.25
C LEU A 185 -15.93 11.11 7.92
N PHE A 186 -14.78 10.96 7.27
CA PHE A 186 -13.51 11.41 7.81
C PHE A 186 -13.40 12.94 7.85
N PHE A 187 -13.70 13.59 6.71
CA PHE A 187 -13.51 15.04 6.59
C PHE A 187 -14.61 15.87 7.26
N ASN A 188 -15.81 15.36 7.43
CA ASN A 188 -16.87 16.05 8.20
C ASN A 188 -16.48 16.28 9.66
N GLY A 189 -15.69 15.41 10.26
CA GLY A 189 -15.15 15.62 11.61
C GLY A 189 -13.96 16.59 11.66
N LEU A 190 -13.39 16.97 10.53
CA LEU A 190 -12.25 17.90 10.40
C LEU A 190 -12.62 19.26 9.86
N MET A 191 -13.85 19.45 9.38
CA MET A 191 -14.32 20.74 8.90
C MET A 191 -14.43 21.76 10.06
N PRO A 192 -14.23 23.06 9.80
CA PRO A 192 -14.37 24.12 10.80
C PRO A 192 -15.76 24.19 11.40
#